data_c94d995ab3845d149da53a6dc7d22bb0
#
_entry.id   c94d995ab3845d149da53a6dc7d22bb0
#
_cell.length_a   1.000
_cell.length_b   1.000
_cell.length_c   1.000
_cell.angle_alpha   90.00
_cell.angle_beta   90.00
_cell.angle_gamma   90.00
#
_symmetry.space_group_name_H-M   'P 1'
#
loop_
_entity.id
_entity.type
_entity.pdbx_description
1 polymer ?
#
loop_
_entity_poly.entity_id
_entity_poly.type
_entity_poly.pdbx_seq_one_letter_code
_entity_poly.pdbx_strand_id
1 'polypeptide(L)'
;MSTEWPNLQALALFVAIVDEGSVGAGARKVQMAQPNASRVVAQLESSTATALIDRSPRGSVATVAGTLFADRAREVLDSAQQFNDWLRVSQSNEISELRVGASMTIAETLLPAWLADLRRRLPRVRVDVRVLNSAQVMEEVQNGNLQLGFVETPHVPVRLNALVVQEDELVVVVAPTHEWAARQGKISLEELAETALVVRESGSGTREALQELLAGMVPVEPTQILGSNAAVRVAVASGAGPAVLSKLALRDQLANGELLRVPLQSPGVNRPLTAVWQGPRRLTGAAAELVSVAATKSRPIRTT
;
A
#
# COMPACT_ATOMS: atom_id res chain seq x y z
N MET A 1 -21.11 32.19 -13.57
CA MET A 1 -20.12 32.32 -12.48
C MET A 1 -18.78 31.93 -13.06
N SER A 2 -17.82 32.85 -13.18
CA SER A 2 -16.46 32.49 -13.62
C SER A 2 -15.81 31.70 -12.49
N THR A 3 -15.36 30.49 -12.78
CA THR A 3 -14.62 29.68 -11.81
C THR A 3 -13.23 30.28 -11.67
N GLU A 4 -13.00 31.07 -10.63
CA GLU A 4 -11.66 31.57 -10.31
C GLU A 4 -10.85 30.43 -9.69
N TRP A 5 -9.80 29.99 -10.40
CA TRP A 5 -8.94 28.93 -9.94
C TRP A 5 -7.99 29.41 -8.84
N PRO A 6 -7.71 28.62 -7.79
CA PRO A 6 -6.78 29.02 -6.74
C PRO A 6 -5.35 29.17 -7.30
N ASN A 7 -4.66 30.19 -6.83
CA ASN A 7 -3.25 30.43 -7.17
C ASN A 7 -2.36 29.42 -6.42
N LEU A 8 -1.72 28.49 -7.14
CA LEU A 8 -0.88 27.44 -6.55
C LEU A 8 0.31 28.01 -5.75
N GLN A 9 0.90 29.15 -6.18
CA GLN A 9 1.98 29.79 -5.42
C GLN A 9 1.49 30.35 -4.08
N ALA A 10 0.28 30.90 -4.05
CA ALA A 10 -0.34 31.37 -2.81
C ALA A 10 -0.64 30.21 -1.86
N LEU A 11 -1.13 29.09 -2.37
CA LEU A 11 -1.34 27.86 -1.58
C LEU A 11 -0.02 27.32 -1.03
N ALA A 12 1.02 27.26 -1.86
CA ALA A 12 2.35 26.79 -1.44
C ALA A 12 2.98 27.68 -0.36
N LEU A 13 2.85 28.99 -0.52
CA LEU A 13 3.28 29.94 0.50
C LEU A 13 2.55 29.73 1.82
N PHE A 14 1.22 29.59 1.78
CA PHE A 14 0.42 29.43 3.00
C PHE A 14 0.80 28.15 3.74
N VAL A 15 0.91 27.02 3.04
CA VAL A 15 1.38 25.75 3.62
C VAL A 15 2.76 25.91 4.23
N ALA A 16 3.71 26.57 3.53
CA ALA A 16 5.05 26.80 4.05
C ALA A 16 5.04 27.67 5.33
N ILE A 17 4.16 28.67 5.43
CA ILE A 17 4.00 29.50 6.64
C ILE A 17 3.50 28.66 7.82
N VAL A 18 2.52 27.79 7.59
CA VAL A 18 1.98 26.88 8.63
C VAL A 18 3.05 25.92 9.11
N ASP A 19 3.80 25.31 8.21
CA ASP A 19 4.86 24.33 8.52
C ASP A 19 6.05 24.97 9.26
N GLU A 20 6.44 26.21 8.89
CA GLU A 20 7.60 26.91 9.47
C GLU A 20 7.23 27.78 10.68
N GLY A 21 5.95 27.96 10.97
CA GLY A 21 5.46 28.75 12.12
C GLY A 21 5.67 30.26 12.00
N SER A 22 6.12 30.79 10.84
CA SER A 22 6.25 32.22 10.61
C SER A 22 6.12 32.62 9.14
N VAL A 23 5.55 33.82 8.89
CA VAL A 23 5.42 34.37 7.52
C VAL A 23 6.80 34.56 6.87
N GLY A 24 7.79 35.01 7.63
CA GLY A 24 9.13 35.22 7.10
C GLY A 24 9.87 33.94 6.74
N ALA A 25 9.74 32.89 7.53
CA ALA A 25 10.35 31.59 7.24
C ALA A 25 9.64 30.92 6.06
N GLY A 26 8.31 30.90 6.04
CA GLY A 26 7.54 30.37 4.91
C GLY A 26 7.84 31.10 3.59
N ALA A 27 7.96 32.44 3.63
CA ALA A 27 8.34 33.23 2.47
C ALA A 27 9.71 32.83 1.90
N ARG A 28 10.71 32.65 2.77
CA ARG A 28 12.05 32.19 2.35
C ARG A 28 11.99 30.80 1.71
N LYS A 29 11.20 29.89 2.28
CA LYS A 29 11.06 28.51 1.76
C LYS A 29 10.52 28.48 0.33
N VAL A 30 9.62 29.40 -0.02
CA VAL A 30 9.06 29.51 -1.38
C VAL A 30 9.75 30.62 -2.21
N GLN A 31 10.89 31.11 -1.77
CA GLN A 31 11.70 32.14 -2.45
C GLN A 31 10.94 33.45 -2.72
N MET A 32 10.08 33.86 -1.81
CA MET A 32 9.28 35.07 -1.91
C MET A 32 9.75 36.12 -0.91
N ALA A 33 9.72 37.42 -1.29
CA ALA A 33 9.98 38.52 -0.37
C ALA A 33 8.87 38.63 0.68
N GLN A 34 9.23 38.84 1.95
CA GLN A 34 8.28 38.86 3.08
C GLN A 34 7.13 39.89 2.91
N PRO A 35 7.32 41.13 2.37
CA PRO A 35 6.20 42.04 2.11
C PRO A 35 5.16 41.46 1.13
N ASN A 36 5.62 40.76 0.11
CA ASN A 36 4.74 40.09 -0.86
C ASN A 36 4.00 38.93 -0.21
N ALA A 37 4.68 38.08 0.60
CA ALA A 37 4.08 37.02 1.34
C ALA A 37 2.94 37.49 2.26
N SER A 38 3.16 38.59 2.99
CA SER A 38 2.13 39.21 3.84
C SER A 38 0.90 39.64 3.05
N ARG A 39 1.10 40.21 1.84
CA ARG A 39 0.00 40.59 0.95
C ARG A 39 -0.78 39.41 0.43
N VAL A 40 -0.09 38.33 0.04
CA VAL A 40 -0.71 37.10 -0.44
C VAL A 40 -1.57 36.44 0.67
N VAL A 41 -1.07 36.39 1.91
CA VAL A 41 -1.86 35.90 3.05
C VAL A 41 -3.11 36.76 3.25
N ALA A 42 -2.99 38.08 3.25
CA ALA A 42 -4.14 38.99 3.40
C ALA A 42 -5.17 38.81 2.26
N GLN A 43 -4.71 38.51 1.04
CA GLN A 43 -5.59 38.24 -0.09
C GLN A 43 -6.32 36.87 0.08
N LEU A 44 -5.65 35.84 0.57
CA LEU A 44 -6.28 34.57 0.89
C LEU A 44 -7.35 34.72 1.98
N GLU A 45 -7.04 35.43 3.07
CA GLU A 45 -7.99 35.72 4.14
C GLU A 45 -9.20 36.53 3.65
N SER A 46 -8.95 37.52 2.77
CA SER A 46 -10.03 38.29 2.13
C SER A 46 -10.93 37.40 1.25
N SER A 47 -10.34 36.51 0.43
CA SER A 47 -11.10 35.62 -0.47
C SER A 47 -11.92 34.57 0.26
N THR A 48 -11.47 34.14 1.45
CA THR A 48 -12.18 33.18 2.30
C THR A 48 -13.09 33.85 3.35
N ALA A 49 -13.04 35.17 3.45
CA ALA A 49 -13.72 35.97 4.50
C ALA A 49 -13.43 35.45 5.93
N THR A 50 -12.25 34.86 6.14
CA THR A 50 -11.88 34.19 7.39
C THR A 50 -10.41 34.43 7.71
N ALA A 51 -10.09 34.74 8.97
CA ALA A 51 -8.70 34.80 9.43
C ALA A 51 -8.09 33.38 9.42
N LEU A 52 -7.01 33.21 8.67
CA LEU A 52 -6.31 31.93 8.53
C LEU A 52 -5.07 31.85 9.41
N ILE A 53 -4.50 33.01 9.79
CA ILE A 53 -3.31 33.10 10.63
C ILE A 53 -3.58 34.03 11.81
N ASP A 54 -3.25 33.55 13.00
CA ASP A 54 -3.15 34.36 14.21
C ASP A 54 -1.71 34.85 14.37
N ARG A 55 -1.55 36.19 14.40
CA ARG A 55 -0.25 36.87 14.47
C ARG A 55 0.06 37.23 15.92
N SER A 56 1.16 36.72 16.44
CA SER A 56 1.66 37.06 17.77
C SER A 56 3.12 37.52 17.74
N PRO A 57 3.60 38.21 18.78
CA PRO A 57 5.03 38.57 18.90
C PRO A 57 5.96 37.34 18.89
N ARG A 58 5.42 36.12 19.10
CA ARG A 58 6.17 34.86 19.14
C ARG A 58 6.12 34.11 17.79
N GLY A 59 5.43 34.62 16.78
CA GLY A 59 5.31 33.98 15.47
C GLY A 59 3.90 34.05 14.89
N SER A 60 3.67 33.27 13.85
CA SER A 60 2.39 33.18 13.16
C SER A 60 1.87 31.75 13.28
N VAL A 61 0.74 31.57 13.96
CA VAL A 61 0.11 30.27 14.17
C VAL A 61 -1.15 30.18 13.30
N ALA A 62 -1.37 29.04 12.67
CA ALA A 62 -2.60 28.81 11.92
C ALA A 62 -3.81 28.77 12.87
N THR A 63 -4.90 29.45 12.49
CA THR A 63 -6.21 29.26 13.14
C THR A 63 -6.76 27.87 12.84
N VAL A 64 -7.86 27.46 13.47
CA VAL A 64 -8.56 26.20 13.11
C VAL A 64 -8.93 26.20 11.62
N ALA A 65 -9.47 27.32 11.13
CA ALA A 65 -9.77 27.50 9.70
C ALA A 65 -8.51 27.45 8.83
N GLY A 66 -7.40 28.04 9.31
CA GLY A 66 -6.11 28.01 8.65
C GLY A 66 -5.53 26.59 8.53
N THR A 67 -5.67 25.78 9.57
CA THR A 67 -5.24 24.37 9.55
C THR A 67 -6.02 23.58 8.52
N LEU A 68 -7.35 23.69 8.51
CA LEU A 68 -8.21 23.05 7.50
C LEU A 68 -7.90 23.54 6.09
N PHE A 69 -7.66 24.83 5.92
CA PHE A 69 -7.27 25.41 4.64
C PHE A 69 -5.92 24.86 4.17
N ALA A 70 -4.93 24.75 5.06
CA ALA A 70 -3.63 24.17 4.73
C ALA A 70 -3.73 22.72 4.30
N ASP A 71 -4.57 21.90 4.94
CA ASP A 71 -4.78 20.51 4.56
C ASP A 71 -5.39 20.40 3.15
N ARG A 72 -6.39 21.21 2.83
CA ARG A 72 -6.96 21.27 1.48
C ARG A 72 -5.99 21.82 0.44
N ALA A 73 -5.20 22.81 0.82
CA ALA A 73 -4.14 23.36 -0.04
C ALA A 73 -3.07 22.30 -0.36
N ARG A 74 -2.70 21.44 0.60
CA ARG A 74 -1.77 20.32 0.37
C ARG A 74 -2.34 19.36 -0.66
N GLU A 75 -3.61 18.98 -0.58
CA GLU A 75 -4.26 18.07 -1.56
C GLU A 75 -4.17 18.63 -2.98
N VAL A 76 -4.43 19.94 -3.16
CA VAL A 76 -4.36 20.60 -4.48
C VAL A 76 -2.93 20.68 -5.00
N LEU A 77 -1.98 21.08 -4.15
CA LEU A 77 -0.55 21.15 -4.50
C LEU A 77 -0.03 19.77 -4.87
N ASP A 78 -0.52 18.76 -4.19
CA ASP A 78 -0.21 17.37 -4.43
C ASP A 78 -0.66 16.93 -5.82
N SER A 79 -1.88 17.25 -6.21
CA SER A 79 -2.39 16.95 -7.55
C SER A 79 -1.63 17.70 -8.64
N ALA A 80 -1.29 18.98 -8.39
CA ALA A 80 -0.49 19.78 -9.32
C ALA A 80 0.93 19.21 -9.50
N GLN A 81 1.55 18.71 -8.43
CA GLN A 81 2.87 18.07 -8.51
C GLN A 81 2.80 16.77 -9.32
N GLN A 82 1.77 15.94 -9.13
CA GLN A 82 1.55 14.73 -9.93
C GLN A 82 1.43 15.05 -11.41
N PHE A 83 0.71 16.11 -11.77
CA PHE A 83 0.61 16.57 -13.15
C PHE A 83 1.97 16.98 -13.72
N ASN A 84 2.79 17.73 -12.96
CA ASN A 84 4.12 18.11 -13.40
C ASN A 84 5.07 16.91 -13.54
N ASP A 85 4.96 15.92 -12.65
CA ASP A 85 5.75 14.69 -12.74
C ASP A 85 5.34 13.87 -13.96
N TRP A 86 4.05 13.76 -14.24
CA TRP A 86 3.52 13.15 -15.47
C TRP A 86 4.04 13.87 -16.72
N LEU A 87 4.04 15.21 -16.75
CA LEU A 87 4.60 15.99 -17.87
C LEU A 87 6.07 15.67 -18.08
N ARG A 88 6.89 15.63 -17.04
CA ARG A 88 8.32 15.32 -17.14
C ARG A 88 8.55 13.92 -17.71
N VAL A 89 7.84 12.91 -17.23
CA VAL A 89 7.92 11.54 -17.75
C VAL A 89 7.43 11.47 -19.19
N SER A 90 6.37 12.22 -19.55
CA SER A 90 5.81 12.24 -20.91
C SER A 90 6.71 12.97 -21.91
N GLN A 91 7.48 13.95 -21.45
CA GLN A 91 8.39 14.76 -22.31
C GLN A 91 9.81 14.17 -22.41
N SER A 92 10.23 13.34 -21.44
CA SER A 92 11.51 12.66 -21.54
C SER A 92 11.44 11.60 -22.63
N ASN A 93 12.33 11.70 -23.61
CA ASN A 93 12.49 10.71 -24.67
C ASN A 93 13.21 9.43 -24.15
N GLU A 94 13.61 9.43 -22.88
CA GLU A 94 14.27 8.34 -22.20
C GLU A 94 13.25 7.35 -21.63
N ILE A 95 13.54 6.06 -21.81
CA ILE A 95 12.79 4.98 -21.14
C ILE A 95 13.13 5.06 -19.66
N SER A 96 12.18 5.47 -18.84
CA SER A 96 12.38 5.42 -17.39
C SER A 96 12.22 3.99 -16.90
N GLU A 97 13.18 3.52 -16.08
CA GLU A 97 13.15 2.20 -15.49
C GLU A 97 12.59 2.27 -14.05
N LEU A 98 11.59 1.44 -13.76
CA LEU A 98 11.02 1.27 -12.42
C LEU A 98 11.31 -0.16 -11.92
N ARG A 99 12.13 -0.27 -10.88
CA ARG A 99 12.44 -1.55 -10.22
C ARG A 99 11.46 -1.80 -9.07
N VAL A 100 10.67 -2.87 -9.19
CA VAL A 100 9.59 -3.23 -8.28
C VAL A 100 9.84 -4.60 -7.68
N GLY A 101 9.73 -4.71 -6.35
CA GLY A 101 9.61 -6.00 -5.66
C GLY A 101 8.17 -6.34 -5.39
N ALA A 102 7.80 -7.60 -5.48
CA ALA A 102 6.48 -8.05 -5.08
C ALA A 102 6.54 -9.41 -4.38
N SER A 103 5.78 -9.52 -3.29
CA SER A 103 5.55 -10.81 -2.64
C SER A 103 4.75 -11.74 -3.53
N MET A 104 4.86 -13.02 -3.26
CA MET A 104 4.39 -14.08 -4.17
C MET A 104 2.92 -13.93 -4.56
N THR A 105 2.02 -13.75 -3.59
CA THR A 105 0.58 -13.62 -3.88
C THR A 105 0.28 -12.40 -4.75
N ILE A 106 0.89 -11.25 -4.44
CA ILE A 106 0.71 -10.02 -5.21
C ILE A 106 1.26 -10.19 -6.63
N ALA A 107 2.46 -10.77 -6.76
CA ALA A 107 3.09 -11.01 -8.06
C ALA A 107 2.29 -11.93 -8.97
N GLU A 108 1.71 -13.01 -8.40
CA GLU A 108 0.92 -14.00 -9.16
C GLU A 108 -0.48 -13.49 -9.52
N THR A 109 -1.13 -12.69 -8.65
CA THR A 109 -2.58 -12.47 -8.77
C THR A 109 -3.00 -11.04 -9.12
N LEU A 110 -2.25 -10.03 -8.69
CA LEU A 110 -2.65 -8.63 -8.77
C LEU A 110 -1.73 -7.80 -9.67
N LEU A 111 -0.42 -7.95 -9.49
CA LEU A 111 0.58 -7.12 -10.16
C LEU A 111 0.47 -7.16 -11.70
N PRO A 112 0.21 -8.28 -12.37
CA PRO A 112 0.07 -8.28 -13.83
C PRO A 112 -1.01 -7.34 -14.35
N ALA A 113 -2.15 -7.27 -13.65
CA ALA A 113 -3.22 -6.36 -14.01
C ALA A 113 -2.88 -4.89 -13.70
N TRP A 114 -2.15 -4.62 -12.62
CA TRP A 114 -1.66 -3.28 -12.29
C TRP A 114 -0.63 -2.78 -13.31
N LEU A 115 0.28 -3.65 -13.75
CA LEU A 115 1.28 -3.32 -14.77
C LEU A 115 0.65 -3.06 -16.15
N ALA A 116 -0.40 -3.82 -16.51
CA ALA A 116 -1.15 -3.56 -17.73
C ALA A 116 -1.81 -2.16 -17.70
N ASP A 117 -2.36 -1.75 -16.55
CA ASP A 117 -2.94 -0.43 -16.37
C ASP A 117 -1.88 0.67 -16.36
N LEU A 118 -0.75 0.45 -15.66
CA LEU A 118 0.38 1.37 -15.67
C LEU A 118 0.89 1.61 -17.09
N ARG A 119 1.05 0.55 -17.89
CA ARG A 119 1.51 0.65 -19.28
C ARG A 119 0.58 1.50 -20.16
N ARG A 120 -0.75 1.46 -19.91
CA ARG A 120 -1.70 2.32 -20.62
C ARG A 120 -1.53 3.79 -20.26
N ARG A 121 -1.19 4.09 -19.00
CA ARG A 121 -1.01 5.46 -18.49
C ARG A 121 0.38 6.02 -18.80
N LEU A 122 1.40 5.17 -18.70
CA LEU A 122 2.81 5.52 -18.91
C LEU A 122 3.48 4.53 -19.89
N PRO A 123 3.23 4.66 -21.22
CA PRO A 123 3.69 3.67 -22.22
C PRO A 123 5.22 3.52 -22.33
N ARG A 124 5.97 4.54 -21.88
CA ARG A 124 7.44 4.59 -21.95
C ARG A 124 8.14 4.14 -20.68
N VAL A 125 7.41 3.63 -19.69
CA VAL A 125 8.02 3.08 -18.48
C VAL A 125 8.31 1.59 -18.67
N ARG A 126 9.58 1.21 -18.51
CA ARG A 126 10.00 -0.18 -18.36
C ARG A 126 9.93 -0.55 -16.89
N VAL A 127 9.23 -1.62 -16.56
CA VAL A 127 9.18 -2.13 -15.20
C VAL A 127 9.99 -3.42 -15.11
N ASP A 128 10.97 -3.45 -14.22
CA ASP A 128 11.70 -4.65 -13.82
C ASP A 128 11.11 -5.17 -12.50
N VAL A 129 10.59 -6.42 -12.52
CA VAL A 129 9.90 -7.02 -11.38
C VAL A 129 10.73 -8.14 -10.79
N ARG A 130 11.01 -8.05 -9.49
CA ARG A 130 11.62 -9.13 -8.71
C ARG A 130 10.57 -9.75 -7.79
N VAL A 131 10.33 -11.05 -7.95
CA VAL A 131 9.42 -11.81 -7.10
C VAL A 131 10.21 -12.43 -5.94
N LEU A 132 9.85 -12.04 -4.73
CA LEU A 132 10.57 -12.37 -3.49
C LEU A 132 9.55 -12.65 -2.39
N ASN A 133 9.96 -13.07 -1.17
CA ASN A 133 9.05 -13.02 -0.04
C ASN A 133 8.97 -11.61 0.58
N SER A 134 8.03 -11.38 1.48
CA SER A 134 7.78 -10.04 2.04
C SER A 134 9.01 -9.47 2.76
N ALA A 135 9.74 -10.29 3.52
CA ALA A 135 10.94 -9.84 4.23
C ALA A 135 12.04 -9.43 3.24
N GLN A 136 12.28 -10.22 2.21
CA GLN A 136 13.27 -9.92 1.18
C GLN A 136 12.89 -8.68 0.35
N VAL A 137 11.60 -8.49 0.02
CA VAL A 137 11.15 -7.27 -0.66
C VAL A 137 11.48 -6.03 0.18
N MET A 138 11.17 -6.07 1.48
CA MET A 138 11.44 -4.95 2.39
C MET A 138 12.94 -4.67 2.53
N GLU A 139 13.76 -5.71 2.61
CA GLU A 139 15.23 -5.60 2.66
C GLU A 139 15.79 -4.95 1.38
N GLU A 140 15.35 -5.41 0.21
CA GLU A 140 15.80 -4.87 -1.09
C GLU A 140 15.38 -3.40 -1.29
N VAL A 141 14.20 -3.02 -0.78
CA VAL A 141 13.76 -1.62 -0.75
C VAL A 141 14.63 -0.79 0.20
N GLN A 142 14.93 -1.31 1.40
CA GLN A 142 15.80 -0.63 2.37
C GLN A 142 17.23 -0.43 1.84
N ASN A 143 17.73 -1.38 1.07
CA ASN A 143 19.05 -1.32 0.47
C ASN A 143 19.09 -0.44 -0.81
N GLY A 144 17.95 0.12 -1.27
CA GLY A 144 17.85 0.94 -2.47
C GLY A 144 17.95 0.15 -3.78
N ASN A 145 17.95 -1.19 -3.73
CA ASN A 145 17.95 -2.05 -4.90
C ASN A 145 16.61 -2.04 -5.64
N LEU A 146 15.51 -1.81 -4.90
CA LEU A 146 14.16 -1.63 -5.40
C LEU A 146 13.65 -0.24 -5.03
N GLN A 147 12.93 0.40 -5.95
CA GLN A 147 12.33 1.71 -5.74
C GLN A 147 10.96 1.62 -5.06
N LEU A 148 10.27 0.49 -5.27
CA LEU A 148 8.95 0.22 -4.74
C LEU A 148 8.83 -1.27 -4.44
N GLY A 149 8.22 -1.60 -3.30
CA GLY A 149 7.87 -2.96 -2.92
C GLY A 149 6.37 -3.12 -2.69
N PHE A 150 5.84 -4.30 -2.96
CA PHE A 150 4.51 -4.71 -2.53
C PHE A 150 4.62 -5.95 -1.66
N VAL A 151 4.13 -5.86 -0.44
CA VAL A 151 4.24 -6.90 0.60
C VAL A 151 2.87 -7.26 1.17
N GLU A 152 2.79 -8.43 1.73
CA GLU A 152 1.57 -9.03 2.29
C GLU A 152 1.75 -9.40 3.77
N THR A 153 2.54 -8.62 4.50
CA THR A 153 2.80 -8.78 5.93
C THR A 153 2.08 -7.73 6.74
N PRO A 154 1.59 -8.06 7.96
CA PRO A 154 1.06 -7.08 8.90
C PRO A 154 2.14 -6.11 9.42
N HIS A 155 3.42 -6.51 9.39
CA HIS A 155 4.53 -5.76 9.96
C HIS A 155 5.41 -5.13 8.90
N VAL A 156 5.37 -3.80 8.81
CA VAL A 156 6.30 -3.00 8.01
C VAL A 156 7.23 -2.22 8.93
N PRO A 157 8.57 -2.31 8.75
CA PRO A 157 9.52 -1.56 9.55
C PRO A 157 9.30 -0.05 9.46
N VAL A 158 9.43 0.66 10.59
CA VAL A 158 9.21 2.12 10.69
C VAL A 158 10.11 2.94 9.74
N ARG A 159 11.23 2.37 9.31
CA ARG A 159 12.16 3.00 8.35
C ARG A 159 11.62 3.08 6.92
N LEU A 160 10.60 2.32 6.59
CA LEU A 160 9.94 2.35 5.29
C LEU A 160 8.66 3.19 5.37
N ASN A 161 8.38 3.92 4.30
CA ASN A 161 7.05 4.44 4.09
C ASN A 161 6.14 3.28 3.68
N ALA A 162 4.90 3.32 4.09
CA ALA A 162 3.92 2.27 3.84
C ALA A 162 2.55 2.85 3.51
N LEU A 163 1.87 2.23 2.55
CA LEU A 163 0.49 2.53 2.18
C LEU A 163 -0.26 1.23 1.92
N VAL A 164 -1.30 0.95 2.70
CA VAL A 164 -2.19 -0.19 2.43
C VAL A 164 -2.95 0.08 1.13
N VAL A 165 -2.79 -0.80 0.15
CA VAL A 165 -3.43 -0.69 -1.17
C VAL A 165 -4.66 -1.58 -1.30
N GLN A 166 -4.65 -2.75 -0.64
CA GLN A 166 -5.77 -3.69 -0.61
C GLN A 166 -5.74 -4.53 0.66
N GLU A 167 -6.77 -5.34 0.87
CA GLU A 167 -6.81 -6.39 1.88
C GLU A 167 -6.97 -7.74 1.22
N ASP A 168 -6.43 -8.79 1.86
CA ASP A 168 -6.48 -10.18 1.42
C ASP A 168 -7.01 -11.06 2.57
N GLU A 169 -7.77 -12.08 2.23
CA GLU A 169 -8.29 -13.09 3.16
C GLU A 169 -7.43 -14.36 3.07
N LEU A 170 -6.91 -14.82 4.22
CA LEU A 170 -6.30 -16.14 4.33
C LEU A 170 -7.36 -17.17 4.69
N VAL A 171 -7.28 -18.32 4.05
CA VAL A 171 -8.22 -19.43 4.27
C VAL A 171 -7.46 -20.75 4.50
N VAL A 172 -8.03 -21.60 5.33
CA VAL A 172 -7.55 -22.98 5.49
C VAL A 172 -8.06 -23.81 4.32
N VAL A 173 -7.16 -24.59 3.72
CA VAL A 173 -7.49 -25.47 2.59
C VAL A 173 -6.93 -26.86 2.78
N VAL A 174 -7.64 -27.81 2.21
CA VAL A 174 -7.32 -29.26 2.23
C VAL A 174 -7.58 -29.87 0.87
N ALA A 175 -6.99 -31.07 0.64
CA ALA A 175 -7.41 -31.93 -0.45
C ALA A 175 -8.82 -32.49 -0.19
N PRO A 176 -9.59 -32.85 -1.24
CA PRO A 176 -10.91 -33.46 -1.08
C PRO A 176 -10.91 -34.79 -0.29
N THR A 177 -9.77 -35.46 -0.22
CA THR A 177 -9.58 -36.73 0.51
C THR A 177 -9.25 -36.53 1.99
N HIS A 178 -8.99 -35.32 2.43
CA HIS A 178 -8.66 -35.02 3.83
C HIS A 178 -9.89 -35.13 4.74
N GLU A 179 -9.72 -35.58 5.98
CA GLU A 179 -10.82 -35.76 6.95
C GLU A 179 -11.65 -34.49 7.18
N TRP A 180 -11.02 -33.33 7.13
CA TRP A 180 -11.73 -32.04 7.27
C TRP A 180 -12.62 -31.69 6.07
N ALA A 181 -12.40 -32.30 4.91
CA ALA A 181 -13.22 -32.10 3.72
C ALA A 181 -14.65 -32.57 3.88
N ALA A 182 -14.84 -33.70 4.57
CA ALA A 182 -16.15 -34.31 4.82
C ALA A 182 -16.83 -33.78 6.08
N ARG A 183 -16.15 -32.95 6.86
CA ARG A 183 -16.61 -32.47 8.17
C ARG A 183 -17.69 -31.39 8.04
N GLN A 184 -18.81 -31.63 8.70
CA GLN A 184 -19.81 -30.57 8.90
C GLN A 184 -19.43 -29.75 10.11
N GLY A 185 -18.90 -28.52 9.90
CA GLY A 185 -18.57 -27.59 10.97
C GLY A 185 -17.24 -26.86 10.78
N LYS A 186 -16.94 -26.03 11.75
CA LYS A 186 -15.72 -25.22 11.77
C LYS A 186 -14.65 -25.91 12.61
N ILE A 187 -13.39 -25.82 12.20
CA ILE A 187 -12.26 -26.23 13.04
C ILE A 187 -11.89 -25.10 14.00
N SER A 188 -11.36 -25.45 15.18
CA SER A 188 -10.85 -24.47 16.14
C SER A 188 -9.40 -24.06 15.82
N LEU A 189 -8.90 -23.03 16.48
CA LEU A 189 -7.49 -22.63 16.34
C LEU A 189 -6.57 -23.65 17.03
N GLU A 190 -7.01 -24.26 18.11
CA GLU A 190 -6.29 -25.33 18.80
C GLU A 190 -6.11 -26.53 17.87
N GLU A 191 -7.17 -26.98 17.21
CA GLU A 191 -7.12 -28.07 16.25
C GLU A 191 -6.20 -27.75 15.08
N LEU A 192 -6.22 -26.50 14.58
CA LEU A 192 -5.30 -26.04 13.54
C LEU A 192 -3.84 -26.07 14.03
N ALA A 193 -3.56 -25.64 15.28
CA ALA A 193 -2.23 -25.63 15.87
C ALA A 193 -1.70 -27.06 16.14
N GLU A 194 -2.58 -28.00 16.49
CA GLU A 194 -2.24 -29.42 16.75
C GLU A 194 -2.10 -30.24 15.46
N THR A 195 -2.41 -29.68 14.30
CA THR A 195 -2.31 -30.35 13.00
C THR A 195 -1.05 -29.96 12.26
N ALA A 196 -0.30 -30.93 11.76
CA ALA A 196 0.90 -30.68 10.98
C ALA A 196 0.55 -30.10 9.59
N LEU A 197 0.87 -28.82 9.38
CA LEU A 197 0.51 -28.06 8.19
C LEU A 197 1.63 -28.08 7.12
N VAL A 198 1.24 -27.89 5.88
CA VAL A 198 2.15 -27.43 4.81
C VAL A 198 2.22 -25.91 4.88
N VAL A 199 3.40 -25.35 5.10
CA VAL A 199 3.58 -23.90 5.33
C VAL A 199 4.53 -23.27 4.32
N ARG A 200 4.45 -21.94 4.23
CA ARG A 200 5.43 -21.14 3.50
C ARG A 200 6.74 -21.01 4.31
N GLU A 201 7.78 -20.62 3.60
CA GLU A 201 9.10 -20.34 4.15
C GLU A 201 9.09 -19.15 5.14
N SER A 202 10.14 -19.05 5.96
CA SER A 202 10.36 -17.90 6.83
C SER A 202 10.50 -16.59 6.02
N GLY A 203 9.94 -15.49 6.53
CA GLY A 203 9.87 -14.20 5.84
C GLY A 203 8.73 -14.09 4.84
N SER A 204 7.92 -15.15 4.64
CA SER A 204 6.66 -15.05 3.92
C SER A 204 5.59 -14.40 4.80
N GLY A 205 4.92 -13.36 4.29
CA GLY A 205 3.80 -12.72 5.00
C GLY A 205 2.63 -13.68 5.28
N THR A 206 2.45 -14.72 4.46
CA THR A 206 1.46 -15.79 4.74
C THR A 206 1.84 -16.58 5.99
N ARG A 207 3.14 -16.91 6.15
CA ARG A 207 3.61 -17.61 7.36
C ARG A 207 3.53 -16.70 8.59
N GLU A 208 3.90 -15.44 8.46
CA GLU A 208 3.80 -14.47 9.56
C GLU A 208 2.35 -14.32 10.04
N ALA A 209 1.40 -14.15 9.12
CA ALA A 209 0.00 -14.04 9.47
C ALA A 209 -0.57 -15.34 10.12
N LEU A 210 -0.09 -16.52 9.71
CA LEU A 210 -0.42 -17.78 10.39
C LEU A 210 0.15 -17.81 11.80
N GLN A 211 1.39 -17.38 12.01
CA GLN A 211 2.01 -17.31 13.32
C GLN A 211 1.28 -16.34 14.26
N GLU A 212 0.82 -15.20 13.75
CA GLU A 212 -0.02 -14.27 14.53
C GLU A 212 -1.40 -14.88 14.88
N LEU A 213 -2.02 -15.57 13.93
CA LEU A 213 -3.28 -16.24 14.17
C LEU A 213 -3.18 -17.28 15.30
N LEU A 214 -2.06 -17.98 15.38
CA LEU A 214 -1.76 -18.99 16.39
C LEU A 214 -0.97 -18.44 17.58
N ALA A 215 -0.91 -17.11 17.74
CA ALA A 215 -0.16 -16.49 18.85
C ALA A 215 -0.69 -16.98 20.22
N GLY A 216 0.23 -17.38 21.10
CA GLY A 216 -0.10 -17.95 22.40
C GLY A 216 -0.32 -19.48 22.40
N MET A 217 -0.27 -20.11 21.23
CA MET A 217 -0.30 -21.57 21.07
C MET A 217 1.10 -22.10 20.75
N VAL A 218 1.31 -23.41 20.90
CA VAL A 218 2.53 -24.11 20.48
C VAL A 218 2.18 -25.00 19.30
N PRO A 219 2.29 -24.50 18.04
CA PRO A 219 1.97 -25.32 16.88
C PRO A 219 2.92 -26.53 16.77
N VAL A 220 2.39 -27.65 16.28
CA VAL A 220 3.22 -28.79 15.92
C VAL A 220 4.09 -28.46 14.70
N GLU A 221 5.19 -29.19 14.55
CA GLU A 221 6.10 -29.01 13.42
C GLU A 221 5.36 -29.21 12.07
N PRO A 222 5.61 -28.36 11.08
CA PRO A 222 4.98 -28.47 9.76
C PRO A 222 5.44 -29.75 9.03
N THR A 223 4.55 -30.35 8.25
CA THR A 223 4.92 -31.47 7.37
C THR A 223 5.92 -31.06 6.30
N GLN A 224 5.74 -29.85 5.75
CA GLN A 224 6.60 -29.30 4.70
C GLN A 224 6.69 -27.78 4.81
N ILE A 225 7.87 -27.24 4.46
CA ILE A 225 8.12 -25.80 4.34
C ILE A 225 8.49 -25.52 2.88
N LEU A 226 7.69 -24.73 2.18
CA LEU A 226 7.79 -24.55 0.73
C LEU A 226 7.89 -23.05 0.35
N GLY A 227 8.73 -22.74 -0.65
CA GLY A 227 9.08 -21.38 -1.06
C GLY A 227 8.08 -20.71 -2.03
N SER A 228 6.94 -21.34 -2.36
CA SER A 228 5.96 -20.70 -3.26
C SER A 228 4.53 -21.16 -2.97
N ASN A 229 3.54 -20.30 -3.33
CA ASN A 229 2.12 -20.68 -3.24
C ASN A 229 1.80 -21.89 -4.14
N ALA A 230 2.41 -21.94 -5.32
CA ALA A 230 2.20 -23.05 -6.25
C ALA A 230 2.67 -24.39 -5.65
N ALA A 231 3.86 -24.42 -5.03
CA ALA A 231 4.37 -25.62 -4.38
C ALA A 231 3.47 -26.06 -3.21
N VAL A 232 2.99 -25.11 -2.39
CA VAL A 232 2.05 -25.42 -1.29
C VAL A 232 0.73 -25.98 -1.85
N ARG A 233 0.14 -25.38 -2.89
CA ARG A 233 -1.09 -25.87 -3.52
C ARG A 233 -0.94 -27.34 -3.99
N VAL A 234 0.16 -27.62 -4.70
CA VAL A 234 0.43 -28.99 -5.21
C VAL A 234 0.62 -29.98 -4.05
N ALA A 235 1.36 -29.59 -3.01
CA ALA A 235 1.57 -30.45 -1.84
C ALA A 235 0.24 -30.77 -1.13
N VAL A 236 -0.62 -29.75 -0.91
CA VAL A 236 -1.95 -29.96 -0.30
C VAL A 236 -2.82 -30.88 -1.18
N ALA A 237 -2.89 -30.61 -2.49
CA ALA A 237 -3.67 -31.43 -3.43
C ALA A 237 -3.19 -32.88 -3.46
N SER A 238 -1.89 -33.12 -3.25
CA SER A 238 -1.28 -34.44 -3.16
C SER A 238 -1.48 -35.12 -1.79
N GLY A 239 -2.16 -34.46 -0.84
CA GLY A 239 -2.46 -35.07 0.47
C GLY A 239 -1.36 -34.87 1.52
N ALA A 240 -0.40 -33.96 1.34
CA ALA A 240 0.68 -33.75 2.30
C ALA A 240 0.20 -33.10 3.64
N GLY A 241 -0.99 -32.56 3.69
CA GLY A 241 -1.63 -31.97 4.85
C GLY A 241 -2.35 -30.65 4.52
N PRO A 242 -3.03 -30.05 5.50
CA PRO A 242 -3.69 -28.75 5.35
C PRO A 242 -2.70 -27.61 5.15
N ALA A 243 -3.17 -26.49 4.59
CA ALA A 243 -2.41 -25.25 4.53
C ALA A 243 -3.30 -24.04 4.78
N VAL A 244 -2.67 -22.93 5.19
CA VAL A 244 -3.28 -21.60 5.23
C VAL A 244 -2.68 -20.77 4.11
N LEU A 245 -3.49 -20.33 3.16
CA LEU A 245 -3.07 -19.58 1.98
C LEU A 245 -4.05 -18.45 1.66
N SER A 246 -3.57 -17.50 0.86
CA SER A 246 -4.37 -16.43 0.28
C SER A 246 -5.51 -16.98 -0.57
N LYS A 247 -6.72 -16.48 -0.33
CA LYS A 247 -7.89 -16.77 -1.16
C LYS A 247 -7.70 -16.33 -2.61
N LEU A 248 -6.94 -15.24 -2.84
CA LEU A 248 -6.58 -14.78 -4.18
C LEU A 248 -5.74 -15.83 -4.92
N ALA A 249 -4.77 -16.44 -4.23
CA ALA A 249 -3.90 -17.46 -4.80
C ALA A 249 -4.58 -18.81 -5.01
N LEU A 250 -5.77 -19.00 -4.45
CA LEU A 250 -6.54 -20.26 -4.47
C LEU A 250 -7.77 -20.22 -5.38
N ARG A 251 -8.00 -19.08 -6.08
CA ARG A 251 -9.25 -18.85 -6.83
C ARG A 251 -9.66 -20.04 -7.71
N ASP A 252 -8.72 -20.52 -8.52
CA ASP A 252 -8.99 -21.57 -9.50
C ASP A 252 -9.16 -22.93 -8.84
N GLN A 253 -8.32 -23.26 -7.84
CA GLN A 253 -8.38 -24.52 -7.11
C GLN A 253 -9.66 -24.67 -6.29
N LEU A 254 -10.15 -23.58 -5.72
CA LEU A 254 -11.43 -23.57 -5.00
C LEU A 254 -12.62 -23.64 -5.98
N ALA A 255 -12.52 -23.00 -7.15
CA ALA A 255 -13.58 -23.00 -8.15
C ALA A 255 -13.77 -24.36 -8.82
N ASN A 256 -12.67 -25.11 -9.08
CA ASN A 256 -12.70 -26.41 -9.72
C ASN A 256 -12.77 -27.59 -8.72
N GLY A 257 -12.75 -27.35 -7.40
CA GLY A 257 -12.83 -28.33 -6.36
C GLY A 257 -11.56 -29.18 -6.15
N GLU A 258 -10.43 -28.75 -6.71
CA GLU A 258 -9.11 -29.34 -6.48
C GLU A 258 -8.67 -29.20 -5.02
N LEU A 259 -9.01 -28.08 -4.39
CA LEU A 259 -8.86 -27.81 -2.97
C LEU A 259 -10.19 -27.36 -2.37
N LEU A 260 -10.42 -27.73 -1.12
CA LEU A 260 -11.62 -27.35 -0.38
C LEU A 260 -11.27 -26.42 0.77
N ARG A 261 -12.08 -25.36 0.91
CA ARG A 261 -11.97 -24.44 2.05
C ARG A 261 -12.56 -25.08 3.30
N VAL A 262 -11.82 -25.03 4.40
CA VAL A 262 -12.29 -25.46 5.74
C VAL A 262 -12.60 -24.20 6.56
N PRO A 263 -13.83 -24.04 7.08
CA PRO A 263 -14.19 -22.91 7.90
C PRO A 263 -13.50 -22.94 9.27
N LEU A 264 -12.99 -21.78 9.74
CA LEU A 264 -12.47 -21.59 11.09
C LEU A 264 -13.54 -21.07 12.06
N GLN A 265 -13.42 -21.39 13.34
CA GLN A 265 -14.28 -20.81 14.41
C GLN A 265 -13.89 -19.36 14.72
N SER A 266 -12.72 -18.90 14.28
CA SER A 266 -12.24 -17.53 14.41
C SER A 266 -12.81 -16.62 13.31
N PRO A 267 -12.87 -15.28 13.51
CA PRO A 267 -13.02 -14.33 12.42
C PRO A 267 -11.99 -14.59 11.33
N GLY A 268 -12.36 -14.35 10.07
CA GLY A 268 -11.43 -14.55 8.93
C GLY A 268 -10.09 -13.83 9.16
N VAL A 269 -9.01 -14.45 8.70
CA VAL A 269 -7.66 -13.86 8.78
C VAL A 269 -7.48 -12.89 7.64
N ASN A 270 -7.74 -11.62 7.90
CA ASN A 270 -7.47 -10.56 6.93
C ASN A 270 -6.07 -10.00 7.16
N ARG A 271 -5.36 -9.71 6.07
CA ARG A 271 -4.05 -9.07 6.10
C ARG A 271 -3.97 -7.92 5.10
N PRO A 272 -3.22 -6.86 5.40
CA PRO A 272 -3.02 -5.78 4.47
C PRO A 272 -2.07 -6.19 3.35
N LEU A 273 -2.38 -5.78 2.12
CA LEU A 273 -1.45 -5.72 1.00
C LEU A 273 -0.92 -4.29 0.93
N THR A 274 0.37 -4.13 1.14
CA THR A 274 0.99 -2.83 1.43
C THR A 274 2.05 -2.50 0.40
N ALA A 275 1.98 -1.30 -0.18
CA ALA A 275 3.08 -0.70 -0.91
C ALA A 275 4.11 -0.13 0.06
N VAL A 276 5.40 -0.40 -0.16
CA VAL A 276 6.50 0.07 0.69
C VAL A 276 7.59 0.72 -0.15
N TRP A 277 8.20 1.80 0.37
CA TRP A 277 9.30 2.50 -0.30
C TRP A 277 10.18 3.25 0.71
N GLN A 278 11.38 3.61 0.28
CA GLN A 278 12.32 4.40 1.05
C GLN A 278 12.40 5.84 0.54
N GLY A 279 12.83 6.77 1.39
CA GLY A 279 13.05 8.17 1.01
C GLY A 279 11.86 9.06 1.29
N PRO A 280 11.50 10.00 0.41
CA PRO A 280 10.42 10.96 0.65
C PRO A 280 9.10 10.25 0.95
N ARG A 281 8.35 10.78 1.93
CA ARG A 281 7.04 10.22 2.30
C ARG A 281 6.08 10.14 1.11
N ARG A 282 6.27 11.02 0.15
CA ARG A 282 5.47 11.07 -1.05
C ARG A 282 6.23 10.47 -2.24
N LEU A 283 5.65 9.47 -2.86
CA LEU A 283 6.11 8.93 -4.13
C LEU A 283 5.82 9.91 -5.29
N THR A 284 6.67 9.87 -6.30
CA THR A 284 6.53 10.62 -7.55
C THR A 284 6.74 9.72 -8.77
N GLY A 285 6.36 10.19 -9.95
CA GLY A 285 6.61 9.50 -11.21
C GLY A 285 5.92 8.13 -11.32
N ALA A 286 6.58 7.18 -11.96
CA ALA A 286 6.03 5.86 -12.25
C ALA A 286 5.67 5.04 -11.00
N ALA A 287 6.43 5.20 -9.90
CA ALA A 287 6.15 4.52 -8.64
C ALA A 287 4.82 5.01 -8.01
N ALA A 288 4.60 6.34 -8.00
CA ALA A 288 3.35 6.93 -7.52
C ALA A 288 2.15 6.45 -8.35
N GLU A 289 2.31 6.41 -9.68
CA GLU A 289 1.26 5.97 -10.58
C GLU A 289 0.91 4.50 -10.38
N LEU A 290 1.91 3.63 -10.19
CA LEU A 290 1.68 2.21 -9.92
C LEU A 290 0.94 2.00 -8.58
N VAL A 291 1.30 2.74 -7.53
CA VAL A 291 0.60 2.69 -6.24
C VAL A 291 -0.84 3.20 -6.38
N SER A 292 -1.07 4.29 -7.15
CA SER A 292 -2.41 4.79 -7.46
C SER A 292 -3.27 3.75 -8.16
N VAL A 293 -2.72 3.03 -9.16
CA VAL A 293 -3.40 1.92 -9.83
C VAL A 293 -3.76 0.81 -8.87
N ALA A 294 -2.82 0.41 -8.00
CA ALA A 294 -3.02 -0.64 -7.01
C ALA A 294 -4.15 -0.29 -6.02
N ALA A 295 -4.19 0.95 -5.53
CA ALA A 295 -5.19 1.44 -4.59
C ALA A 295 -6.59 1.63 -5.23
N THR A 296 -6.67 2.01 -6.51
CA THR A 296 -7.95 2.28 -7.18
C THR A 296 -8.78 1.01 -7.42
N LYS A 297 -8.13 -0.14 -7.64
CA LYS A 297 -8.81 -1.44 -7.84
C LYS A 297 -9.39 -2.04 -6.55
N SER A 298 -9.11 -1.44 -5.40
CA SER A 298 -9.67 -1.87 -4.10
C SER A 298 -11.11 -1.44 -3.84
N ARG A 299 -11.66 -0.51 -4.64
CA ARG A 299 -13.07 -0.12 -4.47
C ARG A 299 -13.95 -1.20 -5.09
N PRO A 300 -14.82 -1.87 -4.30
CA PRO A 300 -15.83 -2.75 -4.87
C PRO A 300 -16.66 -1.93 -5.86
N ILE A 301 -16.84 -2.45 -7.07
CA ILE A 301 -17.80 -1.91 -8.03
C ILE A 301 -19.15 -1.91 -7.29
N ARG A 302 -19.65 -0.71 -6.94
CA ARG A 302 -21.04 -0.56 -6.53
C ARG A 302 -21.86 -0.94 -7.74
N THR A 303 -22.39 -2.15 -7.76
CA THR A 303 -23.49 -2.54 -8.61
C THR A 303 -24.68 -1.68 -8.21
N THR A 304 -25.02 -0.72 -9.07
CA THR A 304 -26.33 -0.02 -9.11
C THR A 304 -27.42 -0.99 -9.47
#